data_486fd9068d2a81c95715250d457cd82a
#
_entry.id   486fd9068d2a81c95715250d457cd82a
#
_cell.length_a   1.000
_cell.length_b   1.000
_cell.length_c   1.000
_cell.angle_alpha   90.00
_cell.angle_beta   90.00
_cell.angle_gamma   90.00
#
_symmetry.space_group_name_H-M   'P 1'
#
loop_
_entity.id
_entity.type
_entity.pdbx_description
1 polymer ?
#
loop_
_entity_poly.entity_id
_entity_poly.type
_entity_poly.pdbx_seq_one_letter_code
_entity_poly.pdbx_strand_id
1 'polypeptide(L)'
;MGSVLGFPGIDPQDAAVGARLRRWRRARGMALDDLAARLDLTPGEVRRAESGRSHLNSAQLGVATGALRLPLWALVSDTRAY
;
A
#
# COMPACT_ATOMS: atom_id res chain seq x y z
N MET A 1 -5.52 -20.78 6.08
CA MET A 1 -6.75 -20.45 6.68
C MET A 1 -6.98 -19.06 7.14
N GLY A 2 -6.30 -18.10 6.70
CA GLY A 2 -6.46 -16.75 7.18
C GLY A 2 -7.87 -16.21 7.06
N SER A 3 -8.64 -16.72 6.12
CA SER A 3 -9.98 -16.18 5.90
C SER A 3 -11.06 -16.97 6.55
N VAL A 4 -10.71 -17.79 7.48
CA VAL A 4 -11.68 -18.60 8.18
C VAL A 4 -12.84 -17.80 8.70
N LEU A 5 -12.59 -16.58 9.07
CA LEU A 5 -13.63 -15.76 9.68
C LEU A 5 -14.54 -15.10 8.68
N GLY A 6 -14.44 -15.45 7.43
CA GLY A 6 -15.43 -15.02 6.49
C GLY A 6 -15.25 -13.63 5.92
N PHE A 7 -14.04 -13.15 5.85
CA PHE A 7 -13.75 -11.90 5.17
C PHE A 7 -12.89 -12.19 3.96
N PRO A 8 -13.46 -12.90 2.99
CA PRO A 8 -12.68 -13.27 1.83
C PRO A 8 -12.24 -12.02 1.10
N GLY A 9 -11.05 -12.07 0.59
CA GLY A 9 -10.55 -10.99 -0.22
C GLY A 9 -9.77 -9.91 0.51
N ILE A 10 -9.72 -9.97 1.83
CA ILE A 10 -8.89 -9.02 2.56
C ILE A 10 -7.91 -9.79 3.42
N ASP A 11 -6.66 -9.72 3.01
CA ASP A 11 -5.57 -10.29 3.77
C ASP A 11 -5.12 -9.25 4.80
N PRO A 12 -4.96 -9.63 6.05
CA PRO A 12 -4.52 -8.67 7.07
C PRO A 12 -3.22 -7.97 6.72
N GLN A 13 -2.32 -8.65 6.04
CA GLN A 13 -1.07 -8.02 5.65
C GLN A 13 -1.29 -7.00 4.55
N ASP A 14 -2.14 -7.31 3.57
CA ASP A 14 -2.48 -6.35 2.52
C ASP A 14 -3.19 -5.16 3.11
N ALA A 15 -4.05 -5.38 4.09
CA ALA A 15 -4.73 -4.28 4.77
C ALA A 15 -3.73 -3.37 5.47
N ALA A 16 -2.75 -3.95 6.14
CA ALA A 16 -1.73 -3.17 6.83
C ALA A 16 -0.86 -2.39 5.85
N VAL A 17 -0.43 -3.03 4.78
CA VAL A 17 0.38 -2.37 3.75
C VAL A 17 -0.43 -1.23 3.12
N GLY A 18 -1.67 -1.50 2.78
CA GLY A 18 -2.53 -0.50 2.15
C GLY A 18 -2.75 0.72 3.05
N ALA A 19 -2.97 0.48 4.34
CA ALA A 19 -3.17 1.57 5.29
C ALA A 19 -1.91 2.43 5.41
N ARG A 20 -0.74 1.79 5.44
CA ARG A 20 0.52 2.53 5.50
C ARG A 20 0.75 3.32 4.21
N LEU A 21 0.44 2.72 3.08
CA LEU A 21 0.57 3.40 1.79
C LEU A 21 -0.28 4.66 1.76
N ARG A 22 -1.54 4.56 2.18
CA ARG A 22 -2.44 5.69 2.20
C ARG A 22 -1.93 6.77 3.15
N ARG A 23 -1.50 6.37 4.34
CA ARG A 23 -1.02 7.31 5.34
C ARG A 23 0.19 8.09 4.82
N TRP A 24 1.16 7.39 4.25
CA TRP A 24 2.36 8.05 3.76
C TRP A 24 2.07 8.90 2.54
N ARG A 25 1.20 8.41 1.64
CA ARG A 25 0.82 9.20 0.48
C ARG A 25 0.23 10.54 0.93
N ARG A 26 -0.67 10.49 1.88
CA ARG A 26 -1.30 11.72 2.40
C ARG A 26 -0.29 12.60 3.12
N ALA A 27 0.57 12.00 3.87
CA ALA A 27 1.60 12.76 4.59
C ALA A 27 2.55 13.47 3.63
N ARG A 28 2.78 12.91 2.46
CA ARG A 28 3.62 13.52 1.45
C ARG A 28 2.85 14.47 0.54
N GLY A 29 1.55 14.60 0.74
CA GLY A 29 0.73 15.47 -0.11
C GLY A 29 0.56 14.95 -1.52
N MET A 30 0.71 13.66 -1.74
CA MET A 30 0.61 13.09 -3.08
C MET A 30 -0.82 12.71 -3.39
N ALA A 31 -1.31 13.13 -4.55
CA ALA A 31 -2.64 12.77 -4.99
C ALA A 31 -2.68 11.30 -5.38
N LEU A 32 -3.85 10.71 -5.26
CA LEU A 32 -4.06 9.32 -5.64
C LEU A 32 -3.66 9.08 -7.10
N ASP A 33 -4.04 10.01 -7.98
CA ASP A 33 -3.73 9.90 -9.39
C ASP A 33 -2.23 9.92 -9.66
N ASP A 34 -1.50 10.69 -8.88
CA ASP A 34 -0.05 10.77 -9.06
C ASP A 34 0.62 9.47 -8.67
N LEU A 35 0.18 8.88 -7.58
CA LEU A 35 0.73 7.59 -7.18
C LEU A 35 0.37 6.51 -8.19
N ALA A 36 -0.86 6.54 -8.69
CA ALA A 36 -1.30 5.58 -9.69
C ALA A 36 -0.43 5.65 -10.94
N ALA A 37 -0.14 6.85 -11.40
CA ALA A 37 0.72 7.02 -12.57
C ALA A 37 2.11 6.44 -12.34
N ARG A 38 2.66 6.64 -11.15
CA ARG A 38 3.97 6.10 -10.81
C ARG A 38 3.96 4.58 -10.79
N LEU A 39 2.85 3.99 -10.38
CA LEU A 39 2.73 2.53 -10.27
C LEU A 39 2.24 1.89 -11.56
N ASP A 40 1.93 2.68 -12.56
CA ASP A 40 1.33 2.20 -13.80
C ASP A 40 0.02 1.46 -13.52
N LEU A 41 -0.75 2.03 -12.61
CA LEU A 41 -2.05 1.51 -12.22
C LEU A 41 -3.09 2.60 -12.42
N THR A 42 -4.34 2.19 -12.43
CA THR A 42 -5.43 3.17 -12.40
C THR A 42 -5.62 3.68 -10.99
N PRO A 43 -6.21 4.87 -10.83
CA PRO A 43 -6.53 5.36 -9.47
C PRO A 43 -7.40 4.40 -8.68
N GLY A 44 -8.35 3.74 -9.37
CA GLY A 44 -9.19 2.75 -8.69
C GLY A 44 -8.39 1.57 -8.16
N GLU A 45 -7.38 1.13 -8.92
CA GLU A 45 -6.53 0.04 -8.48
C GLU A 45 -5.70 0.44 -7.26
N VAL A 46 -5.20 1.67 -7.23
CA VAL A 46 -4.47 2.15 -6.06
C VAL A 46 -5.40 2.26 -4.86
N ARG A 47 -6.63 2.73 -5.08
CA ARG A 47 -7.59 2.81 -3.99
C ARG A 47 -7.87 1.43 -3.41
N ARG A 48 -7.99 0.42 -4.27
CA ARG A 48 -8.18 -0.95 -3.80
C ARG A 48 -6.99 -1.43 -2.99
N ALA A 49 -5.78 -1.11 -3.43
CA ALA A 49 -4.58 -1.48 -2.67
C ALA A 49 -4.56 -0.78 -1.31
N GLU A 50 -4.90 0.49 -1.29
CA GLU A 50 -4.92 1.24 -0.04
C GLU A 50 -5.99 0.72 0.93
N SER A 51 -7.04 0.12 0.42
CA SER A 51 -8.08 -0.46 1.28
C SER A 51 -7.83 -1.93 1.61
N GLY A 52 -6.72 -2.49 1.15
CA GLY A 52 -6.39 -3.87 1.46
C GLY A 52 -7.06 -4.88 0.55
N ARG A 53 -7.74 -4.43 -0.49
CA ARG A 53 -8.48 -5.33 -1.37
C ARG A 53 -7.67 -5.85 -2.54
N SER A 54 -6.48 -5.34 -2.73
CA SER A 54 -5.57 -5.90 -3.71
C SER A 54 -4.16 -5.88 -3.16
N HIS A 55 -3.37 -6.80 -3.68
CA HIS A 55 -2.01 -7.01 -3.23
C HIS A 55 -1.06 -6.26 -4.15
N LEU A 56 -0.07 -5.60 -3.57
CA LEU A 56 1.01 -5.00 -4.34
C LEU A 56 2.20 -5.94 -4.32
N ASN A 57 2.76 -6.20 -5.48
CA ASN A 57 3.94 -7.04 -5.56
C ASN A 57 5.19 -6.26 -5.15
N SER A 58 6.31 -6.95 -5.07
CA SER A 58 7.56 -6.34 -4.62
C SER A 58 7.99 -5.17 -5.49
N ALA A 59 7.82 -5.31 -6.79
CA ALA A 59 8.20 -4.24 -7.71
C ALA A 59 7.35 -3.00 -7.48
N GLN A 60 6.05 -3.18 -7.29
CA GLN A 60 5.14 -2.08 -7.02
C GLN A 60 5.45 -1.42 -5.69
N LEU A 61 5.74 -2.22 -4.68
CA LEU A 61 6.13 -1.68 -3.38
C LEU A 61 7.41 -0.86 -3.49
N GLY A 62 8.36 -1.33 -4.26
CA GLY A 62 9.59 -0.58 -4.49
C GLY A 62 9.34 0.76 -5.16
N VAL A 63 8.48 0.76 -6.18
CA VAL A 63 8.15 2.03 -6.86
C VAL A 63 7.43 2.97 -5.91
N ALA A 64 6.48 2.44 -5.13
CA ALA A 64 5.72 3.28 -4.20
C ALA A 64 6.62 3.90 -3.14
N THR A 65 7.51 3.12 -2.55
CA THR A 65 8.42 3.66 -1.55
C THR A 65 9.36 4.69 -2.14
N GLY A 66 9.85 4.44 -3.35
CA GLY A 66 10.70 5.43 -4.04
C GLY A 66 9.96 6.72 -4.29
N ALA A 67 8.71 6.63 -4.78
CA ALA A 67 7.90 7.80 -5.06
C ALA A 67 7.60 8.60 -3.79
N LEU A 68 7.43 7.92 -2.69
CA LEU A 68 7.11 8.54 -1.41
C LEU A 68 8.34 8.85 -0.57
N ARG A 69 9.52 8.53 -1.07
CA ARG A 69 10.78 8.78 -0.38
C ARG A 69 10.84 8.06 0.96
N LEU A 70 10.53 6.78 0.92
CA LEU A 70 10.52 5.93 2.09
C LEU A 70 11.52 4.79 1.90
N PRO A 71 12.05 4.24 2.98
CA PRO A 71 12.78 2.98 2.87
C PRO A 71 11.81 1.87 2.52
N LEU A 72 12.31 0.81 1.89
CA LEU A 72 11.47 -0.28 1.43
C LEU A 72 10.63 -0.90 2.53
N TRP A 73 11.17 -0.98 3.74
CA TRP A 73 10.45 -1.62 4.83
C TRP A 73 9.26 -0.80 5.34
N ALA A 74 9.19 0.48 4.98
CA ALA A 74 8.20 1.37 5.58
C ALA A 74 6.77 0.97 5.30
N LEU A 75 6.52 0.28 4.19
CA LEU A 75 5.17 -0.18 3.87
C LEU A 75 4.87 -1.56 4.40
N VAL A 76 5.89 -2.38 4.62
CA VAL A 76 5.67 -3.77 5.01
C VAL A 76 5.88 -4.01 6.48
N SER A 77 6.41 -3.04 7.20
CA SER A 77 6.69 -3.18 8.60
C SER A 77 6.25 -1.95 9.33
N ASP A 78 5.73 -2.14 10.52
CA ASP A 78 5.35 -1.02 11.37
C ASP A 78 6.44 -0.78 12.41
N THR A 79 7.66 -1.04 12.04
CA THR A 79 8.78 -0.91 12.93
C THR A 79 8.92 0.53 13.39
N ARG A 80 8.93 0.69 14.66
CA ARG A 80 9.25 1.96 15.22
C ARG A 80 10.72 2.10 15.34
N ALA A 81 11.18 3.29 15.24
CA ALA A 81 12.57 3.52 15.51
C ALA A 81 12.83 3.18 16.96
N TYR A 82 13.80 2.44 17.21
CA TYR A 82 14.18 2.14 18.57
C TYR A 82 15.49 2.75 18.88
#